data_e2d54223848f0455120e7d6c0e9d7441
#
_entry.id   e2d54223848f0455120e7d6c0e9d7441
#
_cell.length_a   1.000
_cell.length_b   1.000
_cell.length_c   1.000
_cell.angle_alpha   90.00
_cell.angle_beta   90.00
_cell.angle_gamma   90.00
#
_symmetry.space_group_name_H-M   'P 1'
#
loop_
_entity.id
_entity.type
_entity.pdbx_description
1 polymer ?
#
loop_
_entity_poly.entity_id
_entity_poly.type
_entity_poly.pdbx_seq_one_letter_code
_entity_poly.pdbx_strand_id
1 'polypeptide(L)'
;MSTFDGNMTRRTALVRGVQGAALACAASRWAPLFAAPASRWFKIGACEWNLGKADPSSLEVAKELGLDGIQVDMGSPKAGLPLRKPEVQKAYLEAAKRTGMGIASIAMGALNSVPLKRDPRAAQWLLETIDVCKAMGLSIVMPACFGNGDLDMAKTDEINHLVKVLQEACAKADKQGITIGLESYLSAEDNLKLLDRVNSPALKVYYDVGNSTDKGYDVLKEIPLLGKRICEFHFKDDGFMLGQGRIDFKKVRRAIEKIDYSGWIQIEAAAPHGMRKDYPAYYKFLRGIYPERG
;
A
#
# COMPACT_ATOMS: atom_id res chain seq x y z
N MET A 1 53.93 11.23 54.33
CA MET A 1 53.26 9.94 54.67
C MET A 1 52.00 10.28 55.41
N SER A 2 50.87 10.16 54.82
CA SER A 2 49.56 10.17 55.46
C SER A 2 48.57 9.54 54.50
N THR A 3 48.18 8.32 54.84
CA THR A 3 47.19 7.49 54.14
C THR A 3 45.80 7.93 54.50
N PHE A 4 44.99 8.26 53.51
CA PHE A 4 43.55 8.47 53.69
C PHE A 4 42.80 7.15 53.38
N ASP A 5 42.38 6.48 54.46
CA ASP A 5 41.43 5.39 54.44
C ASP A 5 40.01 5.98 54.37
N GLY A 6 39.36 5.80 53.25
CA GLY A 6 37.98 6.25 53.02
C GLY A 6 36.99 5.08 52.99
N ASN A 7 36.59 4.60 54.18
CA ASN A 7 35.58 3.53 54.29
C ASN A 7 34.20 4.06 53.89
N MET A 8 33.76 3.69 52.70
CA MET A 8 32.42 4.02 52.23
C MET A 8 31.40 3.04 52.84
N THR A 9 30.53 3.52 53.72
CA THR A 9 29.56 2.67 54.40
C THR A 9 28.51 2.09 53.46
N ARG A 10 28.05 0.85 53.75
CA ARG A 10 27.00 0.16 52.98
C ARG A 10 25.72 0.99 52.74
N ARG A 11 25.44 1.95 53.65
CA ARG A 11 24.31 2.86 53.57
C ARG A 11 24.44 3.88 52.43
N THR A 12 25.63 4.39 52.16
CA THR A 12 25.91 5.36 51.08
C THR A 12 25.84 4.73 49.71
N ALA A 13 26.23 3.45 49.58
CA ALA A 13 26.13 2.68 48.33
C ALA A 13 24.67 2.37 47.98
N LEU A 14 23.81 2.06 48.98
CA LEU A 14 22.40 1.78 48.78
C LEU A 14 21.61 3.04 48.35
N VAL A 15 21.89 4.22 48.91
CA VAL A 15 21.20 5.47 48.55
C VAL A 15 21.57 5.88 47.11
N ARG A 16 22.81 5.73 46.68
CA ARG A 16 23.22 6.04 45.29
C ARG A 16 22.69 5.01 44.28
N GLY A 17 22.57 3.73 44.66
CA GLY A 17 21.96 2.69 43.84
C GLY A 17 20.48 2.91 43.62
N VAL A 18 19.73 3.33 44.64
CA VAL A 18 18.28 3.62 44.55
C VAL A 18 17.99 4.87 43.70
N GLN A 19 18.83 5.92 43.83
CA GLN A 19 18.68 7.11 42.99
C GLN A 19 19.00 6.88 41.53
N GLY A 20 20.01 6.02 41.19
CA GLY A 20 20.30 5.63 39.83
C GLY A 20 19.20 4.76 39.19
N ALA A 21 18.63 3.84 39.97
CA ALA A 21 17.54 2.97 39.48
C ALA A 21 16.21 3.74 39.28
N ALA A 22 15.93 4.73 40.17
CA ALA A 22 14.72 5.57 40.04
C ALA A 22 14.79 6.50 38.82
N LEU A 23 15.96 7.03 38.47
CA LEU A 23 16.16 7.84 37.26
C LEU A 23 16.08 6.99 35.98
N ALA A 24 16.60 5.78 35.99
CA ALA A 24 16.50 4.85 34.82
C ALA A 24 15.05 4.38 34.60
N CYS A 25 14.30 4.10 35.68
CA CYS A 25 12.87 3.73 35.57
C CYS A 25 11.99 4.93 35.19
N ALA A 26 12.32 6.16 35.56
CA ALA A 26 11.59 7.34 35.13
C ALA A 26 11.84 7.63 33.63
N ALA A 27 13.08 7.51 33.15
CA ALA A 27 13.40 7.70 31.73
C ALA A 27 12.71 6.68 30.84
N SER A 28 12.53 5.41 31.26
CA SER A 28 11.85 4.39 30.48
C SER A 28 10.33 4.59 30.37
N ARG A 29 9.70 5.25 31.32
CA ARG A 29 8.26 5.57 31.29
C ARG A 29 7.92 6.77 30.41
N TRP A 30 8.89 7.65 30.14
CA TRP A 30 8.71 8.86 29.33
C TRP A 30 9.27 8.71 27.91
N ALA A 31 10.02 7.64 27.63
CA ALA A 31 10.57 7.37 26.31
C ALA A 31 9.53 7.38 25.16
N PRO A 32 8.28 6.89 25.35
CA PRO A 32 7.26 7.00 24.30
C PRO A 32 6.75 8.42 24.05
N LEU A 33 6.86 9.33 25.04
CA LEU A 33 6.39 10.71 24.91
C LEU A 33 7.36 11.62 24.15
N PHE A 34 8.61 11.17 23.97
CA PHE A 34 9.67 11.91 23.27
C PHE A 34 10.23 11.16 22.05
N ALA A 35 9.60 10.03 21.69
CA ALA A 35 9.92 9.42 20.40
C ALA A 35 9.57 10.42 19.30
N ALA A 36 10.57 10.91 18.59
CA ALA A 36 10.32 11.70 17.37
C ALA A 36 9.36 10.90 16.48
N PRO A 37 8.34 11.54 15.92
CA PRO A 37 7.44 10.84 14.99
C PRO A 37 8.31 10.15 13.94
N ALA A 38 8.06 8.87 13.71
CA ALA A 38 8.78 8.13 12.68
C ALA A 38 8.71 8.94 11.37
N SER A 39 9.88 9.24 10.79
CA SER A 39 9.90 10.01 9.56
C SER A 39 9.05 9.31 8.51
N ARG A 40 8.00 9.97 8.05
CA ARG A 40 7.14 9.44 6.98
C ARG A 40 7.96 9.35 5.70
N TRP A 41 7.76 8.29 4.96
CA TRP A 41 8.36 8.14 3.65
C TRP A 41 7.28 7.90 2.59
N PHE A 42 7.54 8.42 1.41
CA PHE A 42 6.67 8.21 0.26
C PHE A 42 7.52 7.78 -0.92
N LYS A 43 7.12 6.68 -1.54
CA LYS A 43 7.62 6.28 -2.85
C LYS A 43 6.54 6.51 -3.89
N ILE A 44 6.93 7.02 -5.04
CA ILE A 44 6.03 7.36 -6.13
C ILE A 44 6.38 6.46 -7.30
N GLY A 45 5.51 5.50 -7.55
CA GLY A 45 5.60 4.57 -8.68
C GLY A 45 4.52 4.83 -9.70
N ALA A 46 4.40 3.90 -10.64
CA ALA A 46 3.31 3.86 -11.59
C ALA A 46 2.83 2.42 -11.81
N CYS A 47 1.59 2.29 -12.24
CA CYS A 47 1.04 1.02 -12.69
C CYS A 47 1.70 0.62 -14.02
N GLU A 48 2.23 -0.60 -14.15
CA GLU A 48 2.95 -1.01 -15.36
C GLU A 48 2.08 -0.95 -16.62
N TRP A 49 0.77 -1.18 -16.50
CA TRP A 49 -0.16 -1.07 -17.63
C TRP A 49 -0.27 0.37 -18.17
N ASN A 50 -0.07 1.39 -17.34
CA ASN A 50 -0.01 2.77 -17.77
C ASN A 50 1.34 3.11 -18.41
N LEU A 51 2.38 2.32 -18.17
CA LEU A 51 3.68 2.44 -18.83
C LEU A 51 3.72 1.72 -20.20
N GLY A 52 2.59 1.16 -20.64
CA GLY A 52 2.47 0.43 -21.91
C GLY A 52 3.28 -0.85 -21.94
N LYS A 53 3.53 -1.44 -20.79
CA LYS A 53 4.29 -2.68 -20.60
C LYS A 53 3.51 -3.66 -19.72
N ALA A 54 3.80 -4.94 -19.90
CA ALA A 54 3.30 -6.05 -19.09
C ALA A 54 4.40 -7.11 -18.95
N ASP A 55 5.64 -6.65 -18.78
CA ASP A 55 6.84 -7.47 -18.68
C ASP A 55 7.93 -6.72 -17.89
N PRO A 56 9.05 -7.37 -17.48
CA PRO A 56 10.10 -6.77 -16.67
C PRO A 56 10.73 -5.48 -17.24
N SER A 57 10.57 -5.18 -18.55
CA SER A 57 11.07 -3.93 -19.13
C SER A 57 10.32 -2.68 -18.65
N SER A 58 9.18 -2.86 -17.96
CA SER A 58 8.46 -1.79 -17.27
C SER A 58 9.34 -1.07 -16.22
N LEU A 59 10.29 -1.78 -15.61
CA LEU A 59 11.22 -1.21 -14.64
C LEU A 59 12.28 -0.31 -15.28
N GLU A 60 12.74 -0.62 -16.49
CA GLU A 60 13.60 0.27 -17.29
C GLU A 60 12.85 1.54 -17.65
N VAL A 61 11.59 1.41 -18.09
CA VAL A 61 10.74 2.56 -18.40
C VAL A 61 10.53 3.42 -17.15
N ALA A 62 10.21 2.83 -16.01
CA ALA A 62 10.05 3.56 -14.75
C ALA A 62 11.31 4.35 -14.37
N LYS A 63 12.49 3.75 -14.55
CA LYS A 63 13.79 4.41 -14.34
C LYS A 63 14.01 5.58 -15.30
N GLU A 64 13.72 5.41 -16.59
CA GLU A 64 13.81 6.48 -17.59
C GLU A 64 12.91 7.67 -17.25
N LEU A 65 11.74 7.41 -16.66
CA LEU A 65 10.76 8.42 -16.26
C LEU A 65 11.08 9.07 -14.90
N GLY A 66 12.11 8.58 -14.19
CA GLY A 66 12.52 9.09 -12.88
C GLY A 66 11.63 8.67 -11.73
N LEU A 67 10.81 7.62 -11.89
CA LEU A 67 9.96 7.07 -10.83
C LEU A 67 10.78 6.28 -9.80
N ASP A 68 10.17 5.96 -8.65
CA ASP A 68 10.80 5.10 -7.63
C ASP A 68 10.58 3.60 -7.90
N GLY A 69 9.60 3.26 -8.72
CA GLY A 69 9.26 1.87 -9.03
C GLY A 69 7.93 1.71 -9.73
N ILE A 70 7.37 0.51 -9.63
CA ILE A 70 6.12 0.13 -10.31
C ILE A 70 5.22 -0.73 -9.40
N GLN A 71 3.93 -0.76 -9.74
CA GLN A 71 3.03 -1.85 -9.40
C GLN A 71 2.95 -2.80 -10.61
N VAL A 72 3.13 -4.11 -10.39
CA VAL A 72 3.04 -5.14 -11.44
C VAL A 72 1.65 -5.77 -11.44
N ASP A 73 1.23 -6.33 -12.60
CA ASP A 73 -0.02 -7.08 -12.72
C ASP A 73 0.24 -8.58 -12.87
N MET A 74 -0.67 -9.41 -12.36
CA MET A 74 -0.60 -10.86 -12.57
C MET A 74 -0.66 -11.26 -14.04
N GLY A 75 -1.16 -10.37 -14.88
CA GLY A 75 -1.40 -10.56 -16.30
C GLY A 75 -2.80 -11.05 -16.62
N SER A 76 -3.10 -11.15 -17.91
CA SER A 76 -4.44 -11.50 -18.38
C SER A 76 -4.74 -13.00 -18.26
N PRO A 77 -6.02 -13.40 -18.11
CA PRO A 77 -6.43 -14.80 -18.14
C PRO A 77 -6.08 -15.49 -19.47
N LYS A 78 -6.14 -14.76 -20.59
CA LYS A 78 -5.76 -15.26 -21.93
C LYS A 78 -4.28 -15.62 -22.00
N ALA A 79 -3.43 -14.89 -21.34
CA ALA A 79 -1.99 -15.18 -21.25
C ALA A 79 -1.64 -16.20 -20.14
N GLY A 80 -2.63 -16.71 -19.41
CA GLY A 80 -2.44 -17.68 -18.33
C GLY A 80 -1.86 -17.09 -17.06
N LEU A 81 -2.03 -15.79 -16.82
CA LEU A 81 -1.49 -15.07 -15.67
C LEU A 81 0.03 -15.28 -15.55
N PRO A 82 0.84 -14.71 -16.44
CA PRO A 82 2.25 -15.06 -16.61
C PRO A 82 3.11 -14.88 -15.34
N LEU A 83 2.74 -13.98 -14.42
CA LEU A 83 3.47 -13.78 -13.18
C LEU A 83 3.40 -15.00 -12.23
N ARG A 84 2.53 -16.00 -12.48
CA ARG A 84 2.55 -17.29 -11.78
C ARG A 84 3.86 -18.05 -11.97
N LYS A 85 4.53 -17.83 -13.11
CA LYS A 85 5.72 -18.60 -13.50
C LYS A 85 6.94 -18.09 -12.74
N PRO A 86 7.68 -18.98 -12.03
CA PRO A 86 8.87 -18.59 -11.28
C PRO A 86 9.93 -17.86 -12.12
N GLU A 87 10.08 -18.25 -13.40
CA GLU A 87 11.02 -17.60 -14.31
C GLU A 87 10.62 -16.15 -14.63
N VAL A 88 9.33 -15.83 -14.68
CA VAL A 88 8.83 -14.46 -14.87
C VAL A 88 9.05 -13.64 -13.60
N GLN A 89 8.74 -14.21 -12.42
CA GLN A 89 9.01 -13.57 -11.13
C GLN A 89 10.50 -13.22 -11.00
N LYS A 90 11.37 -14.18 -11.31
CA LYS A 90 12.82 -14.00 -11.28
C LYS A 90 13.25 -12.87 -12.22
N ALA A 91 12.72 -12.83 -13.44
CA ALA A 91 13.04 -11.77 -14.41
C ALA A 91 12.66 -10.37 -13.91
N TYR A 92 11.48 -10.20 -13.25
CA TYR A 92 11.11 -8.94 -12.60
C TYR A 92 12.07 -8.56 -11.47
N LEU A 93 12.44 -9.51 -10.60
CA LEU A 93 13.37 -9.25 -9.49
C LEU A 93 14.78 -8.90 -9.98
N GLU A 94 15.27 -9.55 -11.05
CA GLU A 94 16.54 -9.22 -11.67
C GLU A 94 16.51 -7.83 -12.33
N ALA A 95 15.42 -7.47 -13.00
CA ALA A 95 15.23 -6.14 -13.56
C ALA A 95 15.17 -5.07 -12.46
N ALA A 96 14.45 -5.31 -11.37
CA ALA A 96 14.40 -4.43 -10.21
C ALA A 96 15.80 -4.19 -9.62
N LYS A 97 16.57 -5.27 -9.44
CA LYS A 97 17.96 -5.18 -8.96
C LYS A 97 18.86 -4.40 -9.93
N ARG A 98 18.77 -4.66 -11.23
CA ARG A 98 19.59 -4.00 -12.26
C ARG A 98 19.28 -2.52 -12.40
N THR A 99 18.00 -2.15 -12.30
CA THR A 99 17.54 -0.76 -12.46
C THR A 99 17.64 0.05 -11.17
N GLY A 100 17.61 -0.61 -10.01
CA GLY A 100 17.47 0.01 -8.71
C GLY A 100 16.02 0.44 -8.39
N MET A 101 15.04 0.03 -9.21
CA MET A 101 13.63 0.35 -9.05
C MET A 101 12.93 -0.60 -8.09
N GLY A 102 11.95 -0.09 -7.32
CA GLY A 102 11.13 -0.91 -6.45
C GLY A 102 9.97 -1.58 -7.20
N ILE A 103 9.50 -2.72 -6.67
CA ILE A 103 8.19 -3.28 -6.98
C ILE A 103 7.34 -3.09 -5.72
N ALA A 104 6.20 -2.39 -5.85
CA ALA A 104 5.40 -1.99 -4.70
C ALA A 104 4.42 -3.10 -4.28
N SER A 105 3.65 -3.58 -5.24
CA SER A 105 2.53 -4.49 -5.02
C SER A 105 2.20 -5.26 -6.31
N ILE A 106 1.32 -6.27 -6.18
CA ILE A 106 0.83 -7.06 -7.31
C ILE A 106 -0.65 -6.79 -7.51
N ALA A 107 -1.03 -6.26 -8.68
CA ALA A 107 -2.40 -6.09 -9.09
C ALA A 107 -2.98 -7.37 -9.69
N MET A 108 -4.30 -7.50 -9.61
CA MET A 108 -5.08 -8.57 -10.22
C MET A 108 -6.17 -7.98 -11.12
N GLY A 109 -5.79 -7.28 -12.20
CA GLY A 109 -6.70 -6.69 -13.17
C GLY A 109 -7.59 -7.72 -13.87
N ALA A 110 -7.17 -8.99 -13.93
CA ALA A 110 -7.95 -10.11 -14.43
C ALA A 110 -9.33 -10.26 -13.75
N LEU A 111 -9.47 -9.84 -12.49
CA LEU A 111 -10.70 -9.95 -11.71
C LEU A 111 -11.81 -9.00 -12.18
N ASN A 112 -11.49 -8.01 -12.99
CA ASN A 112 -12.47 -7.16 -13.67
C ASN A 112 -13.35 -7.94 -14.67
N SER A 113 -12.80 -9.00 -15.28
CA SER A 113 -13.51 -9.87 -16.22
C SER A 113 -13.95 -11.19 -15.61
N VAL A 114 -13.18 -11.72 -14.64
CA VAL A 114 -13.46 -12.96 -13.91
C VAL A 114 -13.68 -12.62 -12.43
N PRO A 115 -14.94 -12.33 -12.03
CA PRO A 115 -15.24 -11.63 -10.79
C PRO A 115 -15.06 -12.51 -9.55
N LEU A 116 -14.35 -12.00 -8.55
CA LEU A 116 -14.12 -12.65 -7.26
C LEU A 116 -15.42 -12.98 -6.51
N LYS A 117 -16.45 -12.18 -6.72
CA LYS A 117 -17.76 -12.31 -6.07
C LYS A 117 -18.59 -13.52 -6.53
N ARG A 118 -18.19 -14.28 -7.58
CA ARG A 118 -18.97 -15.40 -8.12
C ARG A 118 -18.19 -16.43 -8.93
N ASP A 119 -16.98 -16.16 -9.39
CA ASP A 119 -16.22 -17.10 -10.21
C ASP A 119 -15.18 -17.84 -9.35
N PRO A 120 -15.28 -19.19 -9.22
CA PRO A 120 -14.36 -19.95 -8.39
C PRO A 120 -12.90 -19.89 -8.84
N ARG A 121 -12.65 -19.62 -10.14
CA ARG A 121 -11.29 -19.44 -10.65
C ARG A 121 -10.63 -18.20 -10.02
N ALA A 122 -11.41 -17.14 -9.80
CA ALA A 122 -10.91 -15.91 -9.20
C ALA A 122 -10.42 -16.13 -7.77
N ALA A 123 -11.15 -16.93 -6.98
CA ALA A 123 -10.73 -17.31 -5.62
C ALA A 123 -9.39 -18.06 -5.64
N GLN A 124 -9.26 -19.05 -6.52
CA GLN A 124 -8.01 -19.79 -6.70
C GLN A 124 -6.85 -18.87 -7.13
N TRP A 125 -7.10 -17.95 -8.06
CA TRP A 125 -6.09 -17.00 -8.51
C TRP A 125 -5.63 -16.06 -7.40
N LEU A 126 -6.54 -15.63 -6.51
CA LEU A 126 -6.17 -14.81 -5.36
C LEU A 126 -5.25 -15.59 -4.41
N LEU A 127 -5.56 -16.86 -4.11
CA LEU A 127 -4.72 -17.71 -3.28
C LEU A 127 -3.32 -17.91 -3.87
N GLU A 128 -3.24 -18.11 -5.18
CA GLU A 128 -1.96 -18.24 -5.90
C GLU A 128 -1.18 -16.93 -5.93
N THR A 129 -1.87 -15.78 -6.10
CA THR A 129 -1.21 -14.47 -6.10
C THR A 129 -0.59 -14.15 -4.73
N ILE A 130 -1.18 -14.61 -3.64
CA ILE A 130 -0.59 -14.50 -2.30
C ILE A 130 0.77 -15.25 -2.25
N ASP A 131 0.85 -16.47 -2.84
CA ASP A 131 2.11 -17.22 -2.90
C ASP A 131 3.14 -16.51 -3.78
N VAL A 132 2.73 -15.98 -4.93
CA VAL A 132 3.59 -15.19 -5.82
C VAL A 132 4.12 -13.95 -5.10
N CYS A 133 3.26 -13.22 -4.40
CA CYS A 133 3.62 -12.04 -3.62
C CYS A 133 4.69 -12.39 -2.58
N LYS A 134 4.51 -13.50 -1.85
CA LYS A 134 5.50 -14.02 -0.89
C LYS A 134 6.82 -14.41 -1.56
N ALA A 135 6.76 -15.12 -2.68
CA ALA A 135 7.95 -15.57 -3.42
C ALA A 135 8.78 -14.39 -3.96
N MET A 136 8.10 -13.30 -4.34
CA MET A 136 8.75 -12.06 -4.79
C MET A 136 9.22 -11.15 -3.65
N GLY A 137 8.98 -11.50 -2.38
CA GLY A 137 9.34 -10.68 -1.23
C GLY A 137 8.51 -9.40 -1.11
N LEU A 138 7.31 -9.38 -1.70
CA LEU A 138 6.36 -8.29 -1.64
C LEU A 138 5.37 -8.50 -0.49
N SER A 139 4.56 -7.47 -0.19
CA SER A 139 3.66 -7.51 0.97
C SER A 139 2.20 -7.14 0.65
N ILE A 140 1.89 -6.70 -0.57
CA ILE A 140 0.54 -6.26 -0.93
C ILE A 140 0.10 -6.93 -2.24
N VAL A 141 -1.09 -7.52 -2.20
CA VAL A 141 -1.85 -8.00 -3.37
C VAL A 141 -3.10 -7.14 -3.51
N MET A 142 -3.38 -6.64 -4.70
CA MET A 142 -4.51 -5.77 -4.99
C MET A 142 -5.53 -6.46 -5.91
N PRO A 143 -6.57 -7.11 -5.38
CA PRO A 143 -7.72 -7.52 -6.15
C PRO A 143 -8.48 -6.31 -6.69
N ALA A 144 -8.57 -6.17 -8.02
CA ALA A 144 -9.36 -5.12 -8.67
C ALA A 144 -10.81 -5.59 -8.86
N CYS A 145 -11.77 -4.82 -8.38
CA CYS A 145 -13.20 -5.15 -8.43
C CYS A 145 -13.98 -4.12 -9.25
N PHE A 146 -13.80 -4.15 -10.57
CA PHE A 146 -14.48 -3.25 -11.52
C PHE A 146 -15.16 -4.03 -12.64
N GLY A 147 -15.94 -3.37 -13.48
CA GLY A 147 -16.63 -4.01 -14.61
C GLY A 147 -17.51 -5.17 -14.15
N ASN A 148 -17.24 -6.41 -14.60
CA ASN A 148 -17.97 -7.59 -14.13
C ASN A 148 -17.72 -7.88 -12.64
N GLY A 149 -16.61 -7.40 -12.11
CA GLY A 149 -16.21 -7.51 -10.71
C GLY A 149 -16.79 -6.43 -9.80
N ASP A 150 -17.45 -5.41 -10.34
CA ASP A 150 -17.98 -4.29 -9.55
C ASP A 150 -18.89 -4.77 -8.41
N LEU A 151 -18.70 -4.17 -7.23
CA LEU A 151 -19.34 -4.58 -6.00
C LEU A 151 -20.58 -3.72 -5.73
N ASP A 152 -21.66 -4.39 -5.33
CA ASP A 152 -22.91 -3.75 -4.90
C ASP A 152 -23.33 -4.38 -3.57
N MET A 153 -23.29 -3.61 -2.49
CA MET A 153 -23.64 -4.09 -1.15
C MET A 153 -25.10 -4.54 -1.00
N ALA A 154 -25.99 -4.12 -1.93
CA ALA A 154 -27.38 -4.60 -1.97
C ALA A 154 -27.49 -6.03 -2.51
N LYS A 155 -26.49 -6.53 -3.24
CA LYS A 155 -26.47 -7.91 -3.77
C LYS A 155 -25.97 -8.91 -2.72
N THR A 156 -26.82 -9.16 -1.75
CA THR A 156 -26.48 -9.93 -0.53
C THR A 156 -25.78 -11.25 -0.82
N ASP A 157 -26.22 -12.02 -1.82
CA ASP A 157 -25.65 -13.34 -2.12
C ASP A 157 -24.23 -13.22 -2.71
N GLU A 158 -24.00 -12.27 -3.62
CA GLU A 158 -22.67 -12.00 -4.18
C GLU A 158 -21.72 -11.53 -3.06
N ILE A 159 -22.17 -10.66 -2.17
CA ILE A 159 -21.38 -10.17 -1.05
C ILE A 159 -21.12 -11.27 -0.02
N ASN A 160 -22.08 -12.13 0.28
CA ASN A 160 -21.89 -13.30 1.15
C ASN A 160 -20.84 -14.26 0.60
N HIS A 161 -20.87 -14.51 -0.72
CA HIS A 161 -19.84 -15.31 -1.38
C HIS A 161 -18.46 -14.64 -1.30
N LEU A 162 -18.38 -13.36 -1.64
CA LEU A 162 -17.13 -12.58 -1.58
C LEU A 162 -16.52 -12.61 -0.17
N VAL A 163 -17.34 -12.42 0.88
CA VAL A 163 -16.87 -12.47 2.27
C VAL A 163 -16.21 -13.80 2.58
N LYS A 164 -16.82 -14.94 2.19
CA LYS A 164 -16.23 -16.27 2.40
C LYS A 164 -14.89 -16.44 1.68
N VAL A 165 -14.83 -16.03 0.42
CA VAL A 165 -13.58 -16.07 -0.38
C VAL A 165 -12.49 -15.22 0.26
N LEU A 166 -12.83 -14.01 0.70
CA LEU A 166 -11.88 -13.11 1.36
C LEU A 166 -11.45 -13.64 2.73
N GLN A 167 -12.32 -14.26 3.50
CA GLN A 167 -11.95 -14.90 4.78
C GLN A 167 -10.92 -16.01 4.60
N GLU A 168 -11.10 -16.87 3.59
CA GLU A 168 -10.14 -17.93 3.26
C GLU A 168 -8.80 -17.34 2.80
N ALA A 169 -8.84 -16.38 1.86
CA ALA A 169 -7.64 -15.72 1.35
C ALA A 169 -6.89 -14.96 2.45
N CYS A 170 -7.60 -14.25 3.32
CA CYS A 170 -7.01 -13.52 4.46
C CYS A 170 -6.35 -14.46 5.47
N ALA A 171 -6.94 -15.63 5.74
CA ALA A 171 -6.34 -16.62 6.63
C ALA A 171 -4.98 -17.13 6.10
N LYS A 172 -4.82 -17.20 4.77
CA LYS A 172 -3.54 -17.52 4.11
C LYS A 172 -2.60 -16.33 4.13
N ALA A 173 -3.09 -15.14 3.74
CA ALA A 173 -2.32 -13.92 3.66
C ALA A 173 -1.69 -13.53 5.01
N ASP A 174 -2.47 -13.61 6.09
CA ASP A 174 -2.02 -13.30 7.46
C ASP A 174 -0.84 -14.19 7.88
N LYS A 175 -0.92 -15.50 7.64
CA LYS A 175 0.19 -16.45 7.91
C LYS A 175 1.46 -16.14 7.13
N GLN A 176 1.35 -15.48 5.99
CA GLN A 176 2.47 -15.12 5.13
C GLN A 176 2.96 -13.69 5.31
N GLY A 177 2.25 -12.88 6.12
CA GLY A 177 2.53 -11.46 6.31
C GLY A 177 2.17 -10.61 5.08
N ILE A 178 1.15 -11.04 4.31
CA ILE A 178 0.66 -10.36 3.11
C ILE A 178 -0.63 -9.60 3.45
N THR A 179 -0.76 -8.41 2.89
CA THR A 179 -1.99 -7.61 2.93
C THR A 179 -2.76 -7.78 1.62
N ILE A 180 -4.05 -8.02 1.71
CA ILE A 180 -4.97 -7.95 0.58
C ILE A 180 -5.57 -6.54 0.58
N GLY A 181 -5.21 -5.72 -0.39
CA GLY A 181 -5.74 -4.37 -0.60
C GLY A 181 -6.86 -4.41 -1.62
N LEU A 182 -8.11 -4.45 -1.18
CA LEU A 182 -9.25 -4.47 -2.10
C LEU A 182 -9.43 -3.12 -2.76
N GLU A 183 -9.43 -3.07 -4.09
CA GLU A 183 -9.75 -1.88 -4.87
C GLU A 183 -11.13 -2.02 -5.50
N SER A 184 -12.02 -1.04 -5.28
CA SER A 184 -13.41 -1.06 -5.75
C SER A 184 -14.00 0.34 -5.86
N TYR A 185 -15.24 0.42 -6.36
CA TYR A 185 -16.05 1.65 -6.33
C TYR A 185 -16.92 1.81 -5.08
N LEU A 186 -16.69 1.01 -4.04
CA LEU A 186 -17.43 1.15 -2.77
C LEU A 186 -17.03 2.45 -2.05
N SER A 187 -18.01 3.09 -1.40
CA SER A 187 -17.75 4.19 -0.47
C SER A 187 -16.89 3.74 0.71
N ALA A 188 -16.32 4.68 1.46
CA ALA A 188 -15.58 4.36 2.68
C ALA A 188 -16.43 3.58 3.69
N GLU A 189 -17.70 3.98 3.86
CA GLU A 189 -18.65 3.32 4.76
C GLU A 189 -18.93 1.87 4.33
N ASP A 190 -19.11 1.62 3.03
CA ASP A 190 -19.37 0.28 2.52
C ASP A 190 -18.11 -0.60 2.53
N ASN A 191 -16.95 -0.02 2.26
CA ASN A 191 -15.68 -0.68 2.49
C ASN A 191 -15.55 -1.12 3.95
N LEU A 192 -15.81 -0.25 4.92
CA LEU A 192 -15.75 -0.60 6.35
C LEU A 192 -16.71 -1.73 6.70
N LYS A 193 -17.96 -1.69 6.22
CA LYS A 193 -18.93 -2.78 6.41
C LYS A 193 -18.42 -4.12 5.87
N LEU A 194 -17.78 -4.10 4.68
CA LEU A 194 -17.20 -5.29 4.08
C LEU A 194 -16.01 -5.82 4.89
N LEU A 195 -15.08 -4.92 5.27
CA LEU A 195 -13.93 -5.27 6.09
C LEU A 195 -14.34 -5.87 7.43
N ASP A 196 -15.35 -5.29 8.10
CA ASP A 196 -15.85 -5.77 9.39
C ASP A 196 -16.51 -7.15 9.26
N ARG A 197 -17.21 -7.44 8.15
CA ARG A 197 -17.78 -8.76 7.86
C ARG A 197 -16.70 -9.82 7.62
N VAL A 198 -15.61 -9.47 6.94
CA VAL A 198 -14.47 -10.38 6.73
C VAL A 198 -13.71 -10.59 8.05
N ASN A 199 -13.60 -9.53 8.86
CA ASN A 199 -12.99 -9.54 10.19
C ASN A 199 -11.56 -10.08 10.20
N SER A 200 -10.70 -9.55 9.33
CA SER A 200 -9.28 -9.92 9.24
C SER A 200 -8.38 -8.69 9.14
N PRO A 201 -7.26 -8.63 9.89
CA PRO A 201 -6.29 -7.56 9.76
C PRO A 201 -5.53 -7.59 8.43
N ALA A 202 -5.52 -8.73 7.74
CA ALA A 202 -4.89 -8.89 6.42
C ALA A 202 -5.70 -8.24 5.29
N LEU A 203 -7.00 -7.91 5.51
CA LEU A 203 -7.81 -7.19 4.53
C LEU A 203 -7.76 -5.70 4.79
N LYS A 204 -7.41 -4.94 3.76
CA LYS A 204 -7.40 -3.48 3.74
C LYS A 204 -7.99 -2.95 2.44
N VAL A 205 -8.08 -1.64 2.32
CA VAL A 205 -8.49 -0.92 1.12
C VAL A 205 -7.24 -0.47 0.37
N TYR A 206 -7.18 -0.76 -0.91
CA TYR A 206 -6.32 -0.08 -1.86
C TYR A 206 -7.11 1.12 -2.38
N TYR A 207 -6.72 2.34 -1.99
CA TYR A 207 -7.58 3.51 -2.15
C TYR A 207 -7.21 4.31 -3.41
N ASP A 208 -8.14 4.38 -4.35
CA ASP A 208 -8.00 5.22 -5.54
C ASP A 208 -8.74 6.54 -5.37
N VAL A 209 -7.98 7.65 -5.30
CA VAL A 209 -8.57 8.99 -5.13
C VAL A 209 -9.36 9.44 -6.35
N GLY A 210 -8.99 9.01 -7.56
CA GLY A 210 -9.71 9.32 -8.79
C GLY A 210 -11.05 8.59 -8.84
N ASN A 211 -11.04 7.26 -8.67
CA ASN A 211 -12.26 6.45 -8.65
C ASN A 211 -13.28 6.95 -7.62
N SER A 212 -12.84 7.25 -6.41
CA SER A 212 -13.72 7.79 -5.36
C SER A 212 -14.27 9.16 -5.73
N THR A 213 -13.46 10.05 -6.31
CA THR A 213 -13.91 11.36 -6.79
C THR A 213 -14.93 11.22 -7.92
N ASP A 214 -14.73 10.29 -8.87
CA ASP A 214 -15.63 10.05 -9.99
C ASP A 214 -16.98 9.49 -9.54
N LYS A 215 -17.00 8.71 -8.46
CA LYS A 215 -18.22 8.25 -7.81
C LYS A 215 -18.92 9.36 -7.00
N GLY A 216 -18.33 10.55 -6.91
CA GLY A 216 -18.90 11.69 -6.17
C GLY A 216 -18.62 11.63 -4.66
N TYR A 217 -17.71 10.79 -4.21
CA TYR A 217 -17.35 10.71 -2.80
C TYR A 217 -16.37 11.83 -2.40
N ASP A 218 -16.48 12.27 -1.16
CA ASP A 218 -15.58 13.27 -0.59
C ASP A 218 -14.30 12.59 -0.06
N VAL A 219 -13.27 12.50 -0.90
CA VAL A 219 -11.99 11.86 -0.55
C VAL A 219 -11.33 12.46 0.71
N LEU A 220 -11.63 13.74 1.03
CA LEU A 220 -11.08 14.39 2.22
C LEU A 220 -11.75 13.93 3.52
N LYS A 221 -12.95 13.34 3.40
CA LYS A 221 -13.66 12.65 4.51
C LYS A 221 -13.40 11.16 4.50
N GLU A 222 -13.38 10.53 3.33
CA GLU A 222 -13.19 9.09 3.20
C GLU A 222 -11.81 8.63 3.69
N ILE A 223 -10.73 9.32 3.31
CA ILE A 223 -9.37 8.94 3.73
C ILE A 223 -9.24 8.91 5.27
N PRO A 224 -9.63 9.98 6.04
CA PRO A 224 -9.61 9.90 7.49
C PRO A 224 -10.55 8.85 8.09
N LEU A 225 -11.71 8.60 7.47
CA LEU A 225 -12.67 7.59 7.92
C LEU A 225 -12.11 6.17 7.81
N LEU A 226 -11.47 5.84 6.70
CA LEU A 226 -10.80 4.55 6.48
C LEU A 226 -9.55 4.42 7.37
N GLY A 227 -8.83 5.50 7.60
CA GLY A 227 -7.68 5.53 8.50
C GLY A 227 -6.61 4.48 8.12
N LYS A 228 -6.17 3.71 9.11
CA LYS A 228 -5.15 2.65 8.95
C LYS A 228 -5.64 1.42 8.15
N ARG A 229 -6.91 1.42 7.72
CA ARG A 229 -7.46 0.41 6.82
C ARG A 229 -7.01 0.62 5.37
N ILE A 230 -6.39 1.76 5.02
CA ILE A 230 -5.76 1.98 3.71
C ILE A 230 -4.36 1.37 3.72
N CYS A 231 -4.03 0.56 2.69
CA CYS A 231 -2.70 -0.05 2.55
C CYS A 231 -1.83 0.60 1.47
N GLU A 232 -2.41 1.14 0.42
CA GLU A 232 -1.70 1.81 -0.69
C GLU A 232 -2.68 2.71 -1.45
N PHE A 233 -2.15 3.60 -2.30
CA PHE A 233 -2.95 4.56 -3.05
C PHE A 233 -2.71 4.46 -4.56
N HIS A 234 -3.80 4.55 -5.34
CA HIS A 234 -3.78 4.99 -6.73
C HIS A 234 -4.10 6.48 -6.84
N PHE A 235 -3.33 7.17 -7.67
CA PHE A 235 -3.53 8.58 -7.97
C PHE A 235 -3.77 8.79 -9.45
N LYS A 236 -4.94 9.32 -9.79
CA LYS A 236 -5.34 9.84 -11.10
C LYS A 236 -6.24 11.05 -10.91
N ASP A 237 -6.50 11.81 -11.93
CA ASP A 237 -7.29 13.03 -11.90
C ASP A 237 -8.26 13.09 -13.09
N ASP A 238 -9.06 12.01 -13.25
CA ASP A 238 -10.20 11.90 -14.15
C ASP A 238 -9.94 12.41 -15.59
N GLY A 239 -8.92 11.83 -16.24
CA GLY A 239 -8.56 12.19 -17.61
C GLY A 239 -7.77 13.50 -17.76
N PHE A 240 -7.56 14.25 -16.68
CA PHE A 240 -6.69 15.41 -16.65
C PHE A 240 -5.24 15.04 -16.25
N MET A 241 -4.34 15.97 -16.49
CA MET A 241 -3.02 15.91 -15.85
C MET A 241 -3.18 15.98 -14.33
N LEU A 242 -2.38 15.24 -13.58
CA LEU A 242 -2.43 15.29 -12.12
C LEU A 242 -2.32 16.73 -11.59
N GLY A 243 -3.31 17.15 -10.80
CA GLY A 243 -3.40 18.48 -10.22
C GLY A 243 -3.96 19.54 -11.16
N GLN A 244 -4.45 19.16 -12.34
CA GLN A 244 -5.12 20.05 -13.29
C GLN A 244 -6.61 19.72 -13.44
N GLY A 245 -7.09 18.67 -12.77
CA GLY A 245 -8.48 18.26 -12.74
C GLY A 245 -9.21 18.74 -11.49
N ARG A 246 -10.06 17.87 -10.94
CA ARG A 246 -10.95 18.19 -9.82
C ARG A 246 -10.32 17.95 -8.45
N ILE A 247 -9.18 17.24 -8.37
CA ILE A 247 -8.59 16.75 -7.13
C ILE A 247 -7.55 17.75 -6.61
N ASP A 248 -7.79 18.30 -5.41
CA ASP A 248 -6.81 19.10 -4.69
C ASP A 248 -5.83 18.17 -3.94
N PHE A 249 -4.75 17.75 -4.62
CA PHE A 249 -3.74 16.85 -4.05
C PHE A 249 -3.03 17.41 -2.81
N LYS A 250 -3.02 18.75 -2.60
CA LYS A 250 -2.51 19.33 -1.35
C LYS A 250 -3.46 19.08 -0.18
N LYS A 251 -4.77 19.09 -0.42
CA LYS A 251 -5.76 18.69 0.60
C LYS A 251 -5.73 17.18 0.83
N VAL A 252 -5.61 16.38 -0.23
CA VAL A 252 -5.42 14.92 -0.12
C VAL A 252 -4.20 14.60 0.73
N ARG A 253 -3.07 15.30 0.52
CA ARG A 253 -1.86 15.17 1.38
C ARG A 253 -2.19 15.35 2.85
N ARG A 254 -2.93 16.43 3.21
CA ARG A 254 -3.34 16.67 4.61
C ARG A 254 -4.25 15.58 5.18
N ALA A 255 -5.12 15.00 4.34
CA ALA A 255 -5.95 13.86 4.76
C ALA A 255 -5.11 12.60 5.02
N ILE A 256 -4.13 12.32 4.16
CA ILE A 256 -3.16 11.22 4.30
C ILE A 256 -2.28 11.40 5.55
N GLU A 257 -1.90 12.63 5.89
CA GLU A 257 -1.16 12.93 7.11
C GLU A 257 -1.93 12.60 8.39
N LYS A 258 -3.26 12.82 8.39
CA LYS A 258 -4.11 12.52 9.56
C LYS A 258 -4.17 11.03 9.89
N ILE A 259 -3.90 10.17 8.94
CA ILE A 259 -3.93 8.71 9.12
C ILE A 259 -2.54 8.10 9.34
N ASP A 260 -1.51 8.93 9.45
CA ASP A 260 -0.11 8.50 9.58
C ASP A 260 0.36 7.53 8.49
N TYR A 261 -0.17 7.67 7.28
CA TYR A 261 0.24 6.81 6.19
C TYR A 261 1.67 7.11 5.74
N SER A 262 2.41 6.04 5.49
CA SER A 262 3.74 6.02 4.92
C SER A 262 3.83 4.83 3.98
N GLY A 263 4.24 5.03 2.74
CA GLY A 263 4.22 3.94 1.76
C GLY A 263 4.25 4.41 0.31
N TRP A 264 3.75 3.57 -0.56
CA TRP A 264 3.70 3.81 -1.98
C TRP A 264 2.46 4.58 -2.42
N ILE A 265 2.64 5.40 -3.44
CA ILE A 265 1.60 6.04 -4.24
C ILE A 265 1.88 5.64 -5.69
N GLN A 266 0.92 4.99 -6.34
CA GLN A 266 1.04 4.61 -7.75
C GLN A 266 0.28 5.59 -8.63
N ILE A 267 0.96 6.11 -9.64
CA ILE A 267 0.33 6.92 -10.68
C ILE A 267 -0.41 5.99 -11.63
N GLU A 268 -1.74 6.11 -11.68
CA GLU A 268 -2.62 5.42 -12.63
C GLU A 268 -3.28 6.43 -13.57
N ALA A 269 -2.56 7.46 -13.96
CA ALA A 269 -3.09 8.58 -14.73
C ALA A 269 -2.92 8.40 -16.25
N ALA A 270 -3.88 8.92 -17.00
CA ALA A 270 -3.73 9.07 -18.44
C ALA A 270 -2.54 9.98 -18.80
N ALA A 271 -2.00 9.82 -19.98
CA ALA A 271 -0.86 10.60 -20.48
C ALA A 271 -1.24 11.28 -21.81
N PRO A 272 -2.05 12.35 -21.80
CA PRO A 272 -2.59 12.97 -23.01
C PRO A 272 -1.53 13.53 -23.96
N HIS A 273 -0.35 13.85 -23.46
CA HIS A 273 0.77 14.35 -24.28
C HIS A 273 1.88 13.31 -24.47
N GLY A 274 1.59 12.06 -24.08
CA GLY A 274 2.50 10.94 -24.12
C GLY A 274 3.25 10.71 -22.80
N MET A 275 3.39 9.44 -22.45
CA MET A 275 3.96 8.96 -21.17
C MET A 275 5.33 9.57 -20.87
N ARG A 276 6.24 9.65 -21.85
CA ARG A 276 7.60 10.20 -21.66
C ARG A 276 7.61 11.69 -21.28
N LYS A 277 6.54 12.43 -21.60
CA LYS A 277 6.37 13.84 -21.23
C LYS A 277 5.62 13.98 -19.91
N ASP A 278 4.52 13.26 -19.75
CA ASP A 278 3.59 13.50 -18.68
C ASP A 278 4.03 12.87 -17.36
N TYR A 279 4.59 11.64 -17.37
CA TYR A 279 4.97 10.95 -16.13
C TYR A 279 6.11 11.63 -15.36
N PRO A 280 7.17 12.16 -15.99
CA PRO A 280 8.16 12.98 -15.27
C PRO A 280 7.55 14.26 -14.67
N ALA A 281 6.55 14.85 -15.34
CA ALA A 281 5.84 16.01 -14.81
C ALA A 281 4.97 15.63 -13.60
N TYR A 282 4.27 14.50 -13.65
CA TYR A 282 3.51 13.94 -12.52
C TYR A 282 4.41 13.64 -11.33
N TYR A 283 5.52 12.98 -11.56
CA TYR A 283 6.49 12.69 -10.50
C TYR A 283 7.00 13.98 -9.84
N LYS A 284 7.41 14.95 -10.63
CA LYS A 284 7.87 16.27 -10.11
C LYS A 284 6.76 16.97 -9.32
N PHE A 285 5.53 16.97 -9.83
CA PHE A 285 4.38 17.56 -9.15
C PHE A 285 4.11 16.87 -7.79
N LEU A 286 4.05 15.54 -7.80
CA LEU A 286 3.81 14.77 -6.58
C LEU A 286 4.97 14.90 -5.58
N ARG A 287 6.24 14.91 -6.03
CA ARG A 287 7.39 15.13 -5.15
C ARG A 287 7.38 16.49 -4.47
N GLY A 288 6.80 17.50 -5.11
CA GLY A 288 6.58 18.82 -4.49
C GLY A 288 5.55 18.77 -3.35
N ILE A 289 4.69 17.74 -3.29
CA ILE A 289 3.67 17.55 -2.27
C ILE A 289 4.06 16.43 -1.29
N TYR A 290 4.64 15.34 -1.80
CA TYR A 290 5.02 14.13 -1.06
C TYR A 290 6.54 13.95 -1.11
N PRO A 291 7.31 14.59 -0.24
CA PRO A 291 8.75 14.42 -0.19
C PRO A 291 9.10 12.97 0.14
N GLU A 292 10.28 12.51 -0.24
CA GLU A 292 10.73 11.13 -0.01
C GLU A 292 10.80 10.81 1.49
N ARG A 293 11.17 11.82 2.29
CA ARG A 293 11.10 11.78 3.76
C ARG A 293 10.49 13.08 4.25
N GLY A 294 9.50 13.00 5.09
CA GLY A 294 8.80 14.14 5.69
C GLY A 294 8.95 14.19 7.20
#